data_028654bcb9fc1700fe2b10d7661b0036
#
_entry.id   028654bcb9fc1700fe2b10d7661b0036
#
_cell.length_a   1.000
_cell.length_b   1.000
_cell.length_c   1.000
_cell.angle_alpha   90.00
_cell.angle_beta   90.00
_cell.angle_gamma   90.00
#
_symmetry.space_group_name_H-M   'P 1'
#
loop_
_entity.id
_entity.type
_entity.pdbx_description
1 polymer ?
#
loop_
_entity_poly.entity_id
_entity_poly.type
_entity_poly.pdbx_seq_one_letter_code
_entity_poly.pdbx_strand_id
1 'polypeptide(L)'
;MTSVQKDAAATGVNVQTLLNEHPFSGFQWVIFALCFLIVLLDGFDTAAIGYIAPSLITEWGVSKPALAPVLSAALFGLAAGAIFSGPLADRLGRKTVLVGSVAVFAVACLGSGFSPDIWTLAVLRFVTGLGLGAAMPNAVTLMSEYCPDSRRATLTNAMFCGFPLGAAFGGFLAAWMIPHFGWR
;
A
#
# COMPACT_ATOMS: atom_id res chain seq x y z
N MET A 1 12.12 39.58 24.25
CA MET A 1 10.91 38.98 23.64
C MET A 1 9.72 39.65 24.30
N THR A 2 9.04 40.50 23.57
CA THR A 2 7.90 41.29 24.03
C THR A 2 6.65 40.45 24.19
N SER A 3 5.77 40.78 25.15
CA SER A 3 4.50 40.11 25.43
C SER A 3 3.64 39.89 24.15
N VAL A 4 3.68 40.82 23.21
CA VAL A 4 3.00 40.75 21.93
C VAL A 4 3.46 39.59 21.05
N GLN A 5 4.71 39.15 21.16
CA GLN A 5 5.25 38.01 20.39
C GLN A 5 4.86 36.66 21.03
N LYS A 6 4.53 36.67 22.32
CA LYS A 6 4.01 35.49 23.03
C LYS A 6 2.53 35.27 22.77
N ASP A 7 1.77 36.34 22.60
CA ASP A 7 0.33 36.28 22.28
C ASP A 7 0.05 35.91 20.83
N ALA A 8 0.95 36.27 19.89
CA ALA A 8 0.86 35.86 18.48
C ALA A 8 1.14 34.35 18.27
N ALA A 9 1.90 33.72 19.18
CA ALA A 9 2.11 32.29 19.18
C ALA A 9 0.93 31.50 19.79
N ALA A 10 0.04 32.17 20.54
CA ALA A 10 -1.08 31.55 21.22
C ALA A 10 -2.37 31.45 20.38
N THR A 11 -2.41 32.04 19.18
CA THR A 11 -3.56 31.98 18.26
C THR A 11 -3.46 30.91 17.20
N GLY A 12 -2.43 30.09 17.21
CA GLY A 12 -2.33 28.90 16.36
C GLY A 12 -3.29 27.81 16.86
N VAL A 13 -4.34 27.51 16.11
CA VAL A 13 -5.22 26.38 16.40
C VAL A 13 -4.35 25.11 16.37
N ASN A 14 -4.19 24.46 17.52
CA ASN A 14 -3.50 23.18 17.60
C ASN A 14 -4.42 22.11 17.00
N VAL A 15 -4.12 21.68 15.79
CA VAL A 15 -4.94 20.71 15.05
C VAL A 15 -5.11 19.41 15.86
N GLN A 16 -4.07 18.98 16.59
CA GLN A 16 -4.15 17.76 17.39
C GLN A 16 -5.12 17.90 18.57
N THR A 17 -5.16 19.06 19.22
CA THR A 17 -6.15 19.36 20.28
C THR A 17 -7.56 19.32 19.70
N LEU A 18 -7.78 19.93 18.52
CA LEU A 18 -9.06 19.91 17.84
C LEU A 18 -9.51 18.48 17.51
N LEU A 19 -8.60 17.63 17.03
CA LEU A 19 -8.90 16.23 16.71
C LEU A 19 -9.23 15.41 17.97
N ASN A 20 -8.61 15.73 19.11
CA ASN A 20 -8.85 15.02 20.37
C ASN A 20 -10.16 15.40 21.04
N GLU A 21 -10.62 16.65 20.86
CA GLU A 21 -11.84 17.20 21.49
C GLU A 21 -13.12 16.93 20.70
N HIS A 22 -13.00 16.63 19.40
CA HIS A 22 -14.16 16.43 18.54
C HIS A 22 -14.42 14.95 18.24
N PRO A 23 -15.67 14.53 18.02
CA PRO A 23 -15.99 13.19 17.61
C PRO A 23 -15.39 12.86 16.24
N PHE A 24 -15.07 11.60 16.02
CA PHE A 24 -14.46 11.11 14.77
C PHE A 24 -15.38 11.44 13.58
N SER A 25 -14.88 12.26 12.66
CA SER A 25 -15.65 12.81 11.54
C SER A 25 -15.80 11.83 10.39
N GLY A 26 -16.82 12.05 9.53
CA GLY A 26 -17.01 11.26 8.31
C GLY A 26 -15.78 11.31 7.37
N PHE A 27 -15.07 12.43 7.32
CA PHE A 27 -13.84 12.57 6.55
C PHE A 27 -12.71 11.68 7.06
N GLN A 28 -12.55 11.56 8.38
CA GLN A 28 -11.57 10.66 8.98
C GLN A 28 -11.89 9.18 8.71
N TRP A 29 -13.18 8.81 8.66
CA TRP A 29 -13.61 7.48 8.24
C TRP A 29 -13.27 7.18 6.78
N VAL A 30 -13.38 8.17 5.89
CA VAL A 30 -12.95 8.02 4.48
C VAL A 30 -11.45 7.80 4.40
N ILE A 31 -10.64 8.57 5.15
CA ILE A 31 -9.17 8.37 5.20
C ILE A 31 -8.85 6.96 5.70
N PHE A 32 -9.48 6.52 6.78
CA PHE A 32 -9.30 5.17 7.32
C PHE A 32 -9.64 4.09 6.27
N ALA A 33 -10.79 4.20 5.61
CA ALA A 33 -11.23 3.25 4.61
C ALA A 33 -10.28 3.19 3.40
N LEU A 34 -9.76 4.33 2.93
CA LEU A 34 -8.80 4.39 1.85
C LEU A 34 -7.45 3.78 2.25
N CYS A 35 -6.94 4.10 3.44
CA CYS A 35 -5.71 3.50 3.96
C CYS A 35 -5.87 1.99 4.19
N PHE A 36 -7.00 1.55 4.73
CA PHE A 36 -7.33 0.13 4.88
C PHE A 36 -7.36 -0.58 3.52
N LEU A 37 -7.97 0.04 2.50
CA LEU A 37 -8.04 -0.52 1.16
C LEU A 37 -6.64 -0.66 0.52
N ILE A 38 -5.73 0.28 0.73
CA ILE A 38 -4.35 0.19 0.27
C ILE A 38 -3.67 -1.04 0.89
N VAL A 39 -3.81 -1.24 2.20
CA VAL A 39 -3.23 -2.38 2.92
C VAL A 39 -3.87 -3.70 2.47
N LEU A 40 -5.17 -3.69 2.19
CA LEU A 40 -5.89 -4.85 1.67
C LEU A 40 -5.39 -5.24 0.27
N LEU A 41 -5.18 -4.26 -0.62
CA LEU A 41 -4.63 -4.49 -1.96
C LEU A 41 -3.18 -4.98 -1.91
N ASP A 42 -2.38 -4.52 -0.94
CA ASP A 42 -1.03 -5.01 -0.71
C ASP A 42 -1.04 -6.49 -0.32
N GLY A 43 -1.90 -6.87 0.63
CA GLY A 43 -2.07 -8.28 1.01
C GLY A 43 -2.55 -9.16 -0.14
N PHE A 44 -3.49 -8.64 -0.95
CA PHE A 44 -3.97 -9.31 -2.15
C PHE A 44 -2.84 -9.54 -3.16
N ASP A 45 -2.08 -8.50 -3.53
CA ASP A 45 -1.00 -8.60 -4.52
C ASP A 45 0.15 -9.48 -4.04
N THR A 46 0.53 -9.37 -2.78
CA THR A 46 1.59 -10.20 -2.18
C THR A 46 1.25 -11.68 -2.23
N ALA A 47 -0.01 -12.04 -1.97
CA ALA A 47 -0.47 -13.41 -2.02
C ALA A 47 -0.75 -13.92 -3.44
N ALA A 48 -1.11 -13.03 -4.36
CA ALA A 48 -1.54 -13.38 -5.74
C ALA A 48 -0.50 -14.22 -6.48
N ILE A 49 0.79 -13.88 -6.37
CA ILE A 49 1.85 -14.65 -7.05
C ILE A 49 1.90 -16.12 -6.57
N GLY A 50 1.61 -16.37 -5.29
CA GLY A 50 1.53 -17.73 -4.76
C GLY A 50 0.41 -18.55 -5.39
N TYR A 51 -0.73 -17.91 -5.67
CA TYR A 51 -1.90 -18.57 -6.27
C TYR A 51 -1.75 -18.79 -7.76
N ILE A 52 -1.09 -17.89 -8.48
CA ILE A 52 -0.88 -18.01 -9.94
C ILE A 52 0.36 -18.83 -10.30
N ALA A 53 1.29 -19.05 -9.36
CA ALA A 53 2.55 -19.75 -9.62
C ALA A 53 2.38 -21.14 -10.26
N PRO A 54 1.42 -22.01 -9.85
CA PRO A 54 1.20 -23.30 -10.51
C PRO A 54 0.82 -23.14 -11.99
N SER A 55 -0.04 -22.15 -12.30
CA SER A 55 -0.48 -21.87 -13.67
C SER A 55 0.66 -21.34 -14.55
N LEU A 56 1.53 -20.48 -14.00
CA LEU A 56 2.73 -19.98 -14.68
C LEU A 56 3.71 -21.11 -15.01
N ILE A 57 3.93 -22.05 -14.07
CA ILE A 57 4.79 -23.20 -14.27
C ILE A 57 4.27 -24.06 -15.43
N THR A 58 2.96 -24.27 -15.48
CA THR A 58 2.32 -25.10 -16.51
C THR A 58 2.32 -24.42 -17.87
N GLU A 59 1.98 -23.12 -17.94
CA GLU A 59 1.86 -22.38 -19.19
C GLU A 59 3.22 -22.07 -19.82
N TRP A 60 4.19 -21.65 -19.02
CA TRP A 60 5.52 -21.28 -19.52
C TRP A 60 6.54 -22.40 -19.48
N GLY A 61 6.18 -23.58 -18.94
CA GLY A 61 7.08 -24.72 -18.86
C GLY A 61 8.32 -24.49 -17.99
N VAL A 62 8.24 -23.54 -17.04
CA VAL A 62 9.37 -23.16 -16.19
C VAL A 62 9.41 -23.96 -14.90
N SER A 63 10.60 -24.15 -14.35
CA SER A 63 10.75 -24.82 -13.05
C SER A 63 10.40 -23.90 -11.90
N LYS A 64 10.03 -24.47 -10.73
CA LYS A 64 9.76 -23.69 -9.51
C LYS A 64 10.88 -22.71 -9.14
N PRO A 65 12.20 -23.10 -9.20
CA PRO A 65 13.29 -22.16 -8.96
C PRO A 65 13.36 -20.98 -9.93
N ALA A 66 12.86 -21.13 -11.16
CA ALA A 66 12.83 -20.06 -12.15
C ALA A 66 11.86 -18.92 -11.78
N LEU A 67 10.92 -19.15 -10.86
CA LEU A 67 10.04 -18.11 -10.30
C LEU A 67 10.72 -17.27 -9.20
N ALA A 68 11.88 -17.69 -8.68
CA ALA A 68 12.57 -16.96 -7.62
C ALA A 68 12.85 -15.48 -7.94
N PRO A 69 13.29 -15.11 -9.17
CA PRO A 69 13.45 -13.71 -9.56
C PRO A 69 12.15 -12.89 -9.46
N VAL A 70 10.99 -13.48 -9.81
CA VAL A 70 9.68 -12.81 -9.76
C VAL A 70 9.28 -12.52 -8.32
N LEU A 71 9.48 -13.50 -7.42
CA LEU A 71 9.18 -13.37 -5.99
C LEU A 71 10.11 -12.36 -5.31
N SER A 72 11.42 -12.45 -5.57
CA SER A 72 12.40 -11.56 -4.96
C SER A 72 12.30 -10.13 -5.49
N ALA A 73 11.99 -9.94 -6.78
CA ALA A 73 11.88 -8.62 -7.38
C ALA A 73 10.83 -7.74 -6.68
N ALA A 74 9.66 -8.29 -6.32
CA ALA A 74 8.64 -7.57 -5.58
C ALA A 74 9.14 -7.11 -4.20
N LEU A 75 9.88 -7.97 -3.47
CA LEU A 75 10.45 -7.63 -2.16
C LEU A 75 11.53 -6.55 -2.26
N PHE A 76 12.41 -6.64 -3.26
CA PHE A 76 13.41 -5.59 -3.51
C PHE A 76 12.75 -4.26 -3.90
N GLY A 77 11.71 -4.32 -4.72
CA GLY A 77 10.90 -3.15 -5.06
C GLY A 77 10.28 -2.50 -3.82
N LEU A 78 9.67 -3.30 -2.95
CA LEU A 78 9.05 -2.85 -1.70
C LEU A 78 10.08 -2.19 -0.78
N ALA A 79 11.25 -2.80 -0.59
CA ALA A 79 12.32 -2.22 0.20
C ALA A 79 12.82 -0.88 -0.38
N ALA A 80 13.04 -0.82 -1.69
CA ALA A 80 13.46 0.39 -2.38
C ALA A 80 12.38 1.50 -2.26
N GLY A 81 11.11 1.17 -2.51
CA GLY A 81 9.98 2.10 -2.37
C GLY A 81 9.89 2.69 -0.97
N ALA A 82 10.02 1.86 0.06
CA ALA A 82 9.99 2.31 1.46
C ALA A 82 11.15 3.27 1.79
N ILE A 83 12.37 3.00 1.30
CA ILE A 83 13.54 3.85 1.54
C ILE A 83 13.38 5.23 0.88
N PHE A 84 12.93 5.26 -0.37
CA PHE A 84 12.84 6.52 -1.13
C PHE A 84 11.58 7.32 -0.84
N SER A 85 10.54 6.71 -0.27
CA SER A 85 9.24 7.35 -0.03
C SER A 85 9.32 8.49 0.98
N GLY A 86 10.10 8.36 2.05
CA GLY A 86 10.25 9.39 3.09
C GLY A 86 10.76 10.72 2.52
N PRO A 87 11.98 10.76 1.98
CA PRO A 87 12.53 11.98 1.36
C PRO A 87 11.65 12.56 0.24
N LEU A 88 10.95 11.71 -0.50
CA LEU A 88 10.05 12.14 -1.55
C LEU A 88 8.78 12.77 -0.98
N ALA A 89 8.22 12.20 0.09
CA ALA A 89 7.05 12.72 0.78
C ALA A 89 7.32 14.06 1.47
N ASP A 90 8.54 14.26 1.99
CA ASP A 90 8.96 15.53 2.58
C ASP A 90 9.04 16.66 1.54
N ARG A 91 9.36 16.35 0.27
CA ARG A 91 9.45 17.33 -0.82
C ARG A 91 8.13 17.58 -1.54
N LEU A 92 7.39 16.53 -1.87
CA LEU A 92 6.19 16.59 -2.72
C LEU A 92 4.88 16.57 -1.90
N GLY A 93 4.99 16.32 -0.60
CA GLY A 93 3.86 16.11 0.27
C GLY A 93 3.35 14.65 0.28
N ARG A 94 2.95 14.17 1.45
CA ARG A 94 2.55 12.77 1.70
C ARG A 94 1.39 12.31 0.83
N LYS A 95 0.37 13.17 0.64
CA LYS A 95 -0.78 12.87 -0.21
C LYS A 95 -0.38 12.62 -1.66
N THR A 96 0.49 13.46 -2.20
CA THR A 96 0.95 13.35 -3.61
C THR A 96 1.74 12.07 -3.83
N VAL A 97 2.65 11.76 -2.90
CA VAL A 97 3.45 10.53 -2.98
C VAL A 97 2.56 9.30 -2.82
N LEU A 98 1.60 9.31 -1.90
CA LEU A 98 0.67 8.21 -1.70
C LEU A 98 -0.16 7.94 -2.96
N VAL A 99 -0.77 8.98 -3.55
CA VAL A 99 -1.58 8.84 -4.78
C VAL A 99 -0.72 8.37 -5.95
N GLY A 100 0.47 8.95 -6.13
CA GLY A 100 1.42 8.53 -7.17
C GLY A 100 1.86 7.08 -7.01
N SER A 101 2.16 6.66 -5.80
CA SER A 101 2.57 5.29 -5.46
C SER A 101 1.48 4.26 -5.76
N VAL A 102 0.23 4.57 -5.40
CA VAL A 102 -0.92 3.73 -5.72
C VAL A 102 -1.17 3.67 -7.24
N ALA A 103 -1.00 4.78 -7.95
CA ALA A 103 -1.12 4.80 -9.40
C ALA A 103 -0.04 3.94 -10.09
N VAL A 104 1.23 4.05 -9.64
CA VAL A 104 2.34 3.21 -10.13
C VAL A 104 2.04 1.73 -9.87
N PHE A 105 1.61 1.39 -8.66
CA PHE A 105 1.19 0.03 -8.32
C PHE A 105 0.09 -0.48 -9.26
N ALA A 106 -1.00 0.30 -9.43
CA ALA A 106 -2.14 -0.10 -10.23
C ALA A 106 -1.77 -0.36 -11.70
N VAL A 107 -0.99 0.54 -12.31
CA VAL A 107 -0.54 0.40 -13.71
C VAL A 107 0.38 -0.81 -13.87
N ALA A 108 1.33 -1.00 -12.96
CA ALA A 108 2.25 -2.14 -13.02
C ALA A 108 1.54 -3.48 -12.76
N CYS A 109 0.56 -3.50 -11.85
CA CYS A 109 -0.26 -4.67 -11.57
C CYS A 109 -1.10 -5.07 -12.79
N LEU A 110 -1.77 -4.11 -13.44
CA LEU A 110 -2.49 -4.35 -14.68
C LEU A 110 -1.55 -4.84 -15.79
N GLY A 111 -0.37 -4.21 -15.93
CA GLY A 111 0.65 -4.63 -16.89
C GLY A 111 1.12 -6.07 -16.67
N SER A 112 1.17 -6.54 -15.43
CA SER A 112 1.59 -7.91 -15.09
C SER A 112 0.68 -8.98 -15.71
N GLY A 113 -0.61 -8.69 -15.89
CA GLY A 113 -1.54 -9.58 -16.59
C GLY A 113 -1.23 -9.76 -18.08
N PHE A 114 -0.51 -8.81 -18.70
CA PHE A 114 -0.13 -8.86 -20.11
C PHE A 114 1.34 -9.28 -20.34
N SER A 115 2.04 -9.71 -19.28
CA SER A 115 3.45 -10.10 -19.40
C SER A 115 3.63 -11.33 -20.32
N PRO A 116 4.51 -11.23 -21.34
CA PRO A 116 4.76 -12.34 -22.26
C PRO A 116 5.72 -13.39 -21.69
N ASP A 117 6.58 -13.00 -20.77
CA ASP A 117 7.65 -13.82 -20.22
C ASP A 117 7.93 -13.53 -18.72
N ILE A 118 8.75 -14.40 -18.12
CA ILE A 118 9.09 -14.35 -16.69
C ILE A 118 9.90 -13.10 -16.31
N TRP A 119 10.75 -12.59 -17.23
CA TRP A 119 11.59 -11.44 -16.95
C TRP A 119 10.77 -10.14 -16.97
N THR A 120 9.88 -10.01 -17.94
CA THR A 120 8.91 -8.89 -17.98
C THR A 120 8.04 -8.90 -16.74
N LEU A 121 7.55 -10.08 -16.31
CA LEU A 121 6.79 -10.20 -15.08
C LEU A 121 7.64 -9.81 -13.86
N ALA A 122 8.91 -10.21 -13.78
CA ALA A 122 9.80 -9.84 -12.67
C ALA A 122 10.02 -8.32 -12.59
N VAL A 123 10.22 -7.64 -13.72
CA VAL A 123 10.36 -6.19 -13.78
C VAL A 123 9.07 -5.51 -13.30
N LEU A 124 7.91 -5.96 -13.78
CA LEU A 124 6.62 -5.41 -13.36
C LEU A 124 6.37 -5.65 -11.86
N ARG A 125 6.75 -6.81 -11.33
CA ARG A 125 6.71 -7.12 -9.90
C ARG A 125 7.63 -6.22 -9.06
N PHE A 126 8.79 -5.88 -9.58
CA PHE A 126 9.65 -4.87 -8.93
C PHE A 126 8.95 -3.51 -8.87
N VAL A 127 8.31 -3.08 -9.95
CA VAL A 127 7.60 -1.79 -10.02
C VAL A 127 6.35 -1.80 -9.13
N THR A 128 5.57 -2.91 -9.07
CA THR A 128 4.45 -3.04 -8.12
C THR A 128 4.93 -2.93 -6.69
N GLY A 129 6.02 -3.65 -6.35
CA GLY A 129 6.65 -3.57 -5.04
C GLY A 129 7.10 -2.15 -4.69
N LEU A 130 7.72 -1.43 -5.63
CA LEU A 130 8.17 -0.05 -5.42
C LEU A 130 6.99 0.88 -5.11
N GLY A 131 5.87 0.73 -5.81
CA GLY A 131 4.64 1.46 -5.52
C GLY A 131 4.10 1.17 -4.12
N LEU A 132 3.93 -0.11 -3.77
CA LEU A 132 3.41 -0.52 -2.45
C LEU A 132 4.36 -0.15 -1.31
N GLY A 133 5.67 -0.33 -1.50
CA GLY A 133 6.67 0.06 -0.52
C GLY A 133 6.67 1.55 -0.21
N ALA A 134 6.37 2.38 -1.21
CA ALA A 134 6.22 3.82 -1.00
C ALA A 134 4.84 4.18 -0.41
N ALA A 135 3.77 3.45 -0.72
CA ALA A 135 2.43 3.74 -0.24
C ALA A 135 2.26 3.46 1.27
N MET A 136 2.81 2.33 1.76
CA MET A 136 2.61 1.87 3.15
C MET A 136 3.03 2.88 4.23
N PRO A 137 4.29 3.37 4.28
CA PRO A 137 4.70 4.32 5.32
C PRO A 137 3.93 5.64 5.23
N ASN A 138 3.57 6.07 4.03
CA ASN A 138 2.78 7.29 3.83
C ASN A 138 1.32 7.11 4.27
N ALA A 139 0.70 5.94 4.06
CA ALA A 139 -0.63 5.63 4.55
C ALA A 139 -0.69 5.59 6.09
N VAL A 140 0.29 4.95 6.74
CA VAL A 140 0.41 4.91 8.20
C VAL A 140 0.56 6.31 8.77
N THR A 141 1.43 7.12 8.18
CA THR A 141 1.66 8.48 8.63
C THR A 141 0.43 9.36 8.43
N LEU A 142 -0.18 9.29 7.25
CA LEU A 142 -1.43 10.02 6.97
C LEU A 142 -2.52 9.64 7.96
N MET A 143 -2.71 8.34 8.21
CA MET A 143 -3.67 7.88 9.21
C MET A 143 -3.35 8.45 10.60
N SER A 144 -2.08 8.45 11.02
CA SER A 144 -1.66 8.97 12.32
C SER A 144 -1.87 10.48 12.48
N GLU A 145 -1.76 11.24 11.40
CA GLU A 145 -1.97 12.70 11.39
C GLU A 145 -3.45 13.09 11.53
N TYR A 146 -4.36 12.25 11.04
CA TYR A 146 -5.81 12.51 11.08
C TYR A 146 -6.53 11.79 12.22
N CYS A 147 -5.84 11.01 13.04
CA CYS A 147 -6.43 10.30 14.17
C CYS A 147 -6.25 11.03 15.50
N PRO A 148 -7.27 11.02 16.40
CA PRO A 148 -7.10 11.34 17.79
C PRO A 148 -6.03 10.44 18.45
N ASP A 149 -5.23 11.00 19.35
CA ASP A 149 -4.15 10.27 20.05
C ASP A 149 -4.66 9.00 20.76
N SER A 150 -5.84 9.08 21.36
CA SER A 150 -6.47 7.97 22.09
C SER A 150 -6.86 6.77 21.20
N ARG A 151 -7.08 6.97 19.90
CA ARG A 151 -7.52 5.93 18.95
C ARG A 151 -6.47 5.58 17.91
N ARG A 152 -5.35 6.30 17.84
CA ARG A 152 -4.31 6.15 16.82
C ARG A 152 -3.83 4.70 16.73
N ALA A 153 -3.41 4.09 17.84
CA ALA A 153 -2.92 2.72 17.86
C ALA A 153 -3.99 1.71 17.39
N THR A 154 -5.22 1.85 17.87
CA THR A 154 -6.34 0.95 17.51
C THR A 154 -6.67 1.04 16.03
N LEU A 155 -6.79 2.24 15.48
CA LEU A 155 -7.12 2.44 14.07
C LEU A 155 -5.98 2.01 13.14
N THR A 156 -4.72 2.27 13.53
CA THR A 156 -3.57 1.78 12.77
C THR A 156 -3.53 0.25 12.75
N ASN A 157 -3.73 -0.41 13.88
CA ASN A 157 -3.79 -1.87 13.92
C ASN A 157 -4.98 -2.43 13.14
N ALA A 158 -6.15 -1.79 13.24
CA ALA A 158 -7.32 -2.16 12.44
C ALA A 158 -7.06 -2.02 10.93
N MET A 159 -6.34 -0.97 10.51
CA MET A 159 -5.90 -0.80 9.12
C MET A 159 -5.03 -1.97 8.66
N PHE A 160 -4.08 -2.45 9.49
CA PHE A 160 -3.24 -3.59 9.14
C PHE A 160 -3.98 -4.92 9.06
N CYS A 161 -5.17 -5.06 9.66
CA CYS A 161 -6.04 -6.23 9.43
C CYS A 161 -6.47 -6.35 7.95
N GLY A 162 -6.37 -5.29 7.18
CA GLY A 162 -6.59 -5.34 5.72
C GLY A 162 -5.65 -6.31 5.01
N PHE A 163 -4.40 -6.45 5.45
CA PHE A 163 -3.42 -7.32 4.80
C PHE A 163 -3.84 -8.80 4.77
N PRO A 164 -4.09 -9.48 5.90
CA PRO A 164 -4.55 -10.86 5.88
C PRO A 164 -5.92 -11.03 5.21
N LEU A 165 -6.80 -10.03 5.32
CA LEU A 165 -8.09 -10.06 4.63
C LEU A 165 -7.91 -9.97 3.11
N GLY A 166 -7.01 -9.13 2.62
CA GLY A 166 -6.68 -9.04 1.20
C GLY A 166 -6.09 -10.34 0.67
N ALA A 167 -5.15 -10.95 1.40
CA ALA A 167 -4.59 -12.24 1.05
C ALA A 167 -5.68 -13.33 0.99
N ALA A 168 -6.53 -13.44 2.00
CA ALA A 168 -7.62 -14.42 2.02
C ALA A 168 -8.61 -14.20 0.86
N PHE A 169 -9.02 -12.95 0.63
CA PHE A 169 -9.90 -12.59 -0.47
C PHE A 169 -9.29 -12.94 -1.84
N GLY A 170 -7.97 -12.68 -2.01
CA GLY A 170 -7.21 -13.09 -3.19
C GLY A 170 -7.24 -14.59 -3.42
N GLY A 171 -7.12 -15.40 -2.35
CA GLY A 171 -7.23 -16.85 -2.42
C GLY A 171 -8.59 -17.33 -2.92
N PHE A 172 -9.67 -16.76 -2.39
CA PHE A 172 -11.03 -17.07 -2.87
C PHE A 172 -11.25 -16.69 -4.32
N LEU A 173 -10.82 -15.49 -4.72
CA LEU A 173 -10.91 -15.07 -6.12
C LEU A 173 -10.07 -15.95 -7.03
N ALA A 174 -8.84 -16.27 -6.67
CA ALA A 174 -7.98 -17.15 -7.46
C ALA A 174 -8.58 -18.55 -7.62
N ALA A 175 -9.12 -19.12 -6.55
CA ALA A 175 -9.77 -20.42 -6.58
C ALA A 175 -10.99 -20.48 -7.51
N TRP A 176 -11.70 -19.35 -7.65
CA TRP A 176 -12.84 -19.25 -8.54
C TRP A 176 -12.45 -18.84 -9.96
N MET A 177 -11.57 -17.83 -10.12
CA MET A 177 -11.25 -17.24 -11.42
C MET A 177 -10.28 -18.11 -12.25
N ILE A 178 -9.24 -18.68 -11.65
CA ILE A 178 -8.21 -19.41 -12.38
C ILE A 178 -8.78 -20.59 -13.17
N PRO A 179 -9.70 -21.43 -12.64
CA PRO A 179 -10.29 -22.53 -13.40
C PRO A 179 -11.21 -22.10 -14.55
N HIS A 180 -11.81 -20.89 -14.48
CA HIS A 180 -12.80 -20.42 -15.45
C HIS A 180 -12.23 -19.48 -16.51
N PHE A 181 -11.27 -18.64 -16.13
CA PHE A 181 -10.73 -17.55 -16.96
C PHE A 181 -9.22 -17.64 -17.18
N GLY A 182 -8.54 -18.58 -16.50
CA GLY A 182 -7.08 -18.61 -16.45
C GLY A 182 -6.53 -17.63 -15.40
N TRP A 183 -5.20 -17.50 -15.37
CA TRP A 183 -4.52 -16.63 -14.39
C TRP A 183 -4.38 -15.16 -14.84
N ARG A 184 -4.68 -14.86 -16.12
CA ARG A 184 -4.60 -13.51 -16.73
C ARG A 184 -5.88 -12.74 -16.56
#